data_bc3eca8931d968132506563ed2c7d72b
#
_entry.id   bc3eca8931d968132506563ed2c7d72b
#
_cell.length_a   1.000
_cell.length_b   1.000
_cell.length_c   1.000
_cell.angle_alpha   90.00
_cell.angle_beta   90.00
_cell.angle_gamma   90.00
#
_symmetry.space_group_name_H-M   'P 1'
#
loop_
_entity.id
_entity.type
_entity.pdbx_description
1 polymer ?
#
loop_
_entity_poly.entity_id
_entity_poly.type
_entity_poly.pdbx_seq_one_letter_code
_entity_poly.pdbx_strand_id
1 'polypeptide(L)'
;MTKKYDLHCHSTASDGVLTPTELVQRAHEQGINVLALCDHDTVMGIDEAQIEADKLGIELINGVEISTNWEGRGIHIVGLNFDKTHPKMTALLAEQKSLREKRAVEIGHKLEKAGVPNAYEGAKALANGEVTRAHYARYLVQIGKVSNDGQAFKRYLGGGKSCFVKAEWVDIPTAIDTIHTAGGVAVIAHPIRYNMTGKWIRRLIVDFKQWGGDGMEVADSGQTKDQRQYLARLANEYDLAASLGSDFHFPCGWIELGKNLFLPEEVKPIWTLFE
;
A
#
# COMPACT_ATOMS: atom_id res chain seq x y z
N MET A 1 -24.84 7.19 13.79
CA MET A 1 -23.50 6.69 14.19
C MET A 1 -22.51 7.17 13.14
N THR A 2 -21.32 7.60 13.53
CA THR A 2 -20.24 7.96 12.60
C THR A 2 -19.71 6.70 11.92
N LYS A 3 -19.60 6.68 10.58
CA LYS A 3 -19.02 5.57 9.85
C LYS A 3 -17.56 5.34 10.26
N LYS A 4 -17.15 4.08 10.41
CA LYS A 4 -15.77 3.68 10.65
C LYS A 4 -15.12 3.30 9.31
N TYR A 5 -14.02 3.95 8.99
CA TYR A 5 -13.28 3.80 7.73
C TYR A 5 -11.97 3.06 7.93
N ASP A 6 -11.57 2.28 6.91
CA ASP A 6 -10.19 1.83 6.69
C ASP A 6 -9.95 1.86 5.18
N LEU A 7 -9.17 2.82 4.72
CA LEU A 7 -8.98 3.12 3.30
C LEU A 7 -7.63 2.64 2.76
N HIS A 8 -6.96 1.71 3.48
CA HIS A 8 -5.71 1.11 3.04
C HIS A 8 -5.47 -0.23 3.73
N CYS A 9 -5.67 -1.31 2.99
CA CYS A 9 -5.36 -2.67 3.42
C CYS A 9 -5.04 -3.56 2.22
N HIS A 10 -4.40 -4.72 2.48
CA HIS A 10 -3.89 -5.64 1.47
C HIS A 10 -4.44 -7.05 1.64
N SER A 11 -4.66 -7.71 0.50
CA SER A 11 -5.07 -9.11 0.42
C SER A 11 -3.99 -10.00 -0.19
N THR A 12 -4.31 -11.29 -0.35
CA THR A 12 -3.44 -12.24 -1.10
C THR A 12 -3.35 -11.94 -2.58
N ALA A 13 -4.11 -10.98 -3.13
CA ALA A 13 -3.93 -10.52 -4.51
C ALA A 13 -2.60 -9.76 -4.69
N SER A 14 -2.03 -9.23 -3.60
CA SER A 14 -0.65 -8.72 -3.56
C SER A 14 0.20 -9.44 -2.52
N ASP A 15 0.35 -8.90 -1.33
CA ASP A 15 1.23 -9.46 -0.29
C ASP A 15 0.61 -9.50 1.12
N GLY A 16 -0.70 -9.32 1.22
CA GLY A 16 -1.46 -9.71 2.39
C GLY A 16 -1.47 -11.23 2.60
N VAL A 17 -1.99 -11.68 3.73
CA VAL A 17 -2.11 -13.12 4.05
C VAL A 17 -3.56 -13.61 4.03
N LEU A 18 -4.54 -12.70 4.03
CA LEU A 18 -5.96 -13.02 3.93
C LEU A 18 -6.42 -12.89 2.48
N THR A 19 -7.27 -13.82 2.03
CA THR A 19 -7.98 -13.64 0.76
C THR A 19 -8.83 -12.37 0.80
N PRO A 20 -9.22 -11.79 -0.35
CA PRO A 20 -10.14 -10.66 -0.37
C PRO A 20 -11.42 -10.91 0.44
N THR A 21 -11.99 -12.11 0.34
CA THR A 21 -13.15 -12.54 1.13
C THR A 21 -12.87 -12.52 2.63
N GLU A 22 -11.80 -13.18 3.09
CA GLU A 22 -11.43 -13.23 4.52
C GLU A 22 -11.11 -11.83 5.07
N LEU A 23 -10.50 -10.96 4.26
CA LEU A 23 -10.19 -9.59 4.63
C LEU A 23 -11.46 -8.77 4.90
N VAL A 24 -12.47 -8.89 4.04
CA VAL A 24 -13.76 -8.21 4.20
C VAL A 24 -14.53 -8.76 5.41
N GLN A 25 -14.51 -10.08 5.63
CA GLN A 25 -15.10 -10.70 6.82
C GLN A 25 -14.45 -10.15 8.10
N ARG A 26 -13.11 -10.09 8.12
CA ARG A 26 -12.38 -9.51 9.24
C ARG A 26 -12.70 -8.02 9.44
N ALA A 27 -12.82 -7.24 8.37
CA ALA A 27 -13.25 -5.84 8.45
C ALA A 27 -14.64 -5.71 9.08
N HIS A 28 -15.57 -6.59 8.73
CA HIS A 28 -16.90 -6.62 9.34
C HIS A 28 -16.82 -6.94 10.84
N GLU A 29 -16.04 -7.93 11.24
CA GLU A 29 -15.80 -8.29 12.65
C GLU A 29 -15.20 -7.13 13.46
N GLN A 30 -14.35 -6.30 12.82
CA GLN A 30 -13.78 -5.09 13.41
C GLN A 30 -14.76 -3.88 13.39
N GLY A 31 -15.97 -4.05 12.87
CA GLY A 31 -17.00 -3.02 12.81
C GLY A 31 -16.71 -1.90 11.80
N ILE A 32 -15.96 -2.20 10.74
CA ILE A 32 -15.70 -1.26 9.64
C ILE A 32 -16.95 -1.14 8.77
N ASN A 33 -17.29 0.09 8.41
CA ASN A 33 -18.41 0.41 7.54
C ASN A 33 -17.97 0.70 6.11
N VAL A 34 -16.76 1.28 5.94
CA VAL A 34 -16.20 1.66 4.65
C VAL A 34 -14.76 1.13 4.56
N LEU A 35 -14.49 0.29 3.57
CA LEU A 35 -13.19 -0.35 3.35
C LEU A 35 -12.67 -0.03 1.96
N ALA A 36 -11.37 0.27 1.81
CA ALA A 36 -10.71 0.26 0.51
C ALA A 36 -9.67 -0.86 0.46
N LEU A 37 -9.77 -1.75 -0.53
CA LEU A 37 -8.75 -2.75 -0.83
C LEU A 37 -7.71 -2.12 -1.75
N CYS A 38 -6.47 -1.98 -1.26
CA CYS A 38 -5.39 -1.23 -1.91
C CYS A 38 -4.17 -2.13 -2.22
N ASP A 39 -4.41 -3.28 -2.83
CA ASP A 39 -3.35 -4.20 -3.20
C ASP A 39 -2.27 -3.53 -4.07
N HIS A 40 -1.01 -3.88 -3.86
CA HIS A 40 0.12 -3.29 -4.58
C HIS A 40 0.05 -3.53 -6.09
N ASP A 41 -0.11 -2.46 -6.88
CA ASP A 41 -0.09 -2.42 -8.35
C ASP A 41 -1.09 -3.41 -9.01
N THR A 42 -2.17 -3.76 -8.31
CA THR A 42 -3.22 -4.65 -8.82
C THR A 42 -4.59 -4.33 -8.26
N VAL A 43 -5.63 -4.61 -9.03
CA VAL A 43 -7.05 -4.50 -8.64
C VAL A 43 -7.75 -5.86 -8.69
N MET A 44 -6.99 -6.95 -8.83
CA MET A 44 -7.55 -8.30 -9.05
C MET A 44 -8.39 -8.81 -7.87
N GLY A 45 -8.12 -8.35 -6.64
CA GLY A 45 -8.87 -8.75 -5.44
C GLY A 45 -10.21 -8.05 -5.27
N ILE A 46 -10.47 -6.95 -6.01
CA ILE A 46 -11.63 -6.07 -5.76
C ILE A 46 -12.95 -6.78 -6.04
N ASP A 47 -13.07 -7.55 -7.13
CA ASP A 47 -14.34 -8.22 -7.46
C ASP A 47 -14.73 -9.27 -6.42
N GLU A 48 -13.77 -10.05 -5.93
CA GLU A 48 -14.00 -11.00 -4.85
C GLU A 48 -14.39 -10.28 -3.55
N ALA A 49 -13.67 -9.22 -3.19
CA ALA A 49 -13.97 -8.40 -2.02
C ALA A 49 -15.38 -7.76 -2.10
N GLN A 50 -15.78 -7.28 -3.28
CA GLN A 50 -17.10 -6.66 -3.49
C GLN A 50 -18.24 -7.64 -3.23
N ILE A 51 -18.13 -8.87 -3.71
CA ILE A 51 -19.13 -9.92 -3.49
C ILE A 51 -19.36 -10.14 -1.99
N GLU A 52 -18.32 -10.17 -1.19
CA GLU A 52 -18.44 -10.37 0.25
C GLU A 52 -18.88 -9.09 0.99
N ALA A 53 -18.40 -7.92 0.54
CA ALA A 53 -18.81 -6.63 1.09
C ALA A 53 -20.32 -6.39 0.95
N ASP A 54 -20.90 -6.73 -0.21
CA ASP A 54 -22.34 -6.64 -0.47
C ASP A 54 -23.16 -7.51 0.50
N LYS A 55 -22.69 -8.73 0.81
CA LYS A 55 -23.37 -9.63 1.76
C LYS A 55 -23.34 -9.09 3.20
N LEU A 56 -22.24 -8.45 3.58
CA LEU A 56 -21.99 -7.98 4.94
C LEU A 56 -22.39 -6.52 5.17
N GLY A 57 -22.82 -5.80 4.12
CA GLY A 57 -23.21 -4.40 4.19
C GLY A 57 -22.05 -3.44 4.43
N ILE A 58 -20.84 -3.80 3.97
CA ILE A 58 -19.68 -2.92 3.95
C ILE A 58 -19.68 -2.16 2.62
N GLU A 59 -19.47 -0.86 2.68
CA GLU A 59 -19.20 -0.03 1.51
C GLU A 59 -17.76 -0.26 1.07
N LEU A 60 -17.54 -0.94 -0.07
CA LEU A 60 -16.21 -1.16 -0.62
C LEU A 60 -15.86 -0.06 -1.61
N ILE A 61 -14.71 0.58 -1.40
CA ILE A 61 -14.13 1.58 -2.28
C ILE A 61 -13.06 0.90 -3.14
N ASN A 62 -13.10 1.10 -4.47
CA ASN A 62 -12.02 0.68 -5.34
C ASN A 62 -10.71 1.37 -4.92
N GLY A 63 -9.73 0.59 -4.53
CA GLY A 63 -8.43 1.06 -4.10
C GLY A 63 -7.30 0.38 -4.88
N VAL A 64 -6.15 1.02 -4.91
CA VAL A 64 -4.87 0.45 -5.38
C VAL A 64 -3.73 1.20 -4.73
N GLU A 65 -2.67 0.52 -4.34
CA GLU A 65 -1.43 1.16 -3.91
C GLU A 65 -0.39 1.08 -5.04
N ILE A 66 -0.23 2.18 -5.77
CA ILE A 66 0.71 2.27 -6.91
C ILE A 66 2.11 2.53 -6.39
N SER A 67 3.04 1.63 -6.74
CA SER A 67 4.46 1.80 -6.47
C SER A 67 5.05 2.85 -7.41
N THR A 68 5.72 3.86 -6.86
CA THR A 68 6.35 4.95 -7.63
C THR A 68 7.79 5.21 -7.21
N ASN A 69 8.53 5.93 -8.04
CA ASN A 69 9.86 6.44 -7.73
C ASN A 69 9.85 7.97 -7.63
N TRP A 70 10.46 8.49 -6.57
CA TRP A 70 10.71 9.91 -6.37
C TRP A 70 12.11 10.12 -5.77
N GLU A 71 12.96 10.93 -6.42
CA GLU A 71 14.32 11.26 -5.95
C GLU A 71 15.13 10.01 -5.52
N GLY A 72 14.99 8.92 -6.29
CA GLY A 72 15.68 7.65 -6.03
C GLY A 72 15.10 6.83 -4.88
N ARG A 73 13.95 7.23 -4.33
CA ARG A 73 13.20 6.53 -3.28
C ARG A 73 11.92 5.94 -3.83
N GLY A 74 11.54 4.76 -3.33
CA GLY A 74 10.20 4.22 -3.56
C GLY A 74 9.20 4.98 -2.69
N ILE A 75 8.17 5.52 -3.31
CA ILE A 75 7.01 6.16 -2.68
C ILE A 75 5.77 5.44 -3.17
N HIS A 76 4.79 5.27 -2.32
CA HIS A 76 3.52 4.66 -2.71
C HIS A 76 2.43 5.72 -2.79
N ILE A 77 1.63 5.62 -3.84
CA ILE A 77 0.46 6.47 -4.05
C ILE A 77 -0.77 5.60 -4.03
N VAL A 78 -1.64 5.83 -3.06
CA VAL A 78 -2.94 5.18 -2.99
C VAL A 78 -3.91 5.91 -3.90
N GLY A 79 -4.47 5.20 -4.88
CA GLY A 79 -5.62 5.63 -5.66
C GLY A 79 -6.90 5.13 -5.00
N LEU A 80 -7.89 6.00 -4.82
CA LEU A 80 -9.19 5.66 -4.22
C LEU A 80 -10.33 6.09 -5.13
N ASN A 81 -11.44 5.34 -5.10
CA ASN A 81 -12.72 5.66 -5.75
C ASN A 81 -12.61 5.90 -7.28
N PHE A 82 -11.83 5.09 -7.96
CA PHE A 82 -11.60 5.17 -9.41
C PHE A 82 -12.31 4.04 -10.18
N ASP A 83 -12.50 4.23 -11.49
CA ASP A 83 -12.92 3.14 -12.38
C ASP A 83 -11.74 2.19 -12.64
N LYS A 84 -11.77 1.01 -11.99
CA LYS A 84 -10.74 -0.03 -12.12
C LYS A 84 -10.64 -0.62 -13.53
N THR A 85 -11.67 -0.41 -14.37
CA THR A 85 -11.71 -0.90 -15.77
C THR A 85 -11.21 0.12 -16.78
N HIS A 86 -10.92 1.36 -16.33
CA HIS A 86 -10.46 2.43 -17.21
C HIS A 86 -9.18 2.03 -17.96
N PRO A 87 -9.11 2.20 -19.31
CA PRO A 87 -7.99 1.71 -20.13
C PRO A 87 -6.61 2.21 -19.66
N LYS A 88 -6.51 3.45 -19.19
CA LYS A 88 -5.26 4.02 -18.69
C LYS A 88 -4.80 3.35 -17.39
N MET A 89 -5.74 3.04 -16.48
CA MET A 89 -5.44 2.32 -15.24
C MET A 89 -4.97 0.90 -15.55
N THR A 90 -5.71 0.16 -16.39
CA THR A 90 -5.33 -1.21 -16.77
C THR A 90 -3.97 -1.27 -17.47
N ALA A 91 -3.64 -0.28 -18.32
CA ALA A 91 -2.33 -0.20 -18.98
C ALA A 91 -1.21 0.05 -17.98
N LEU A 92 -1.36 1.00 -17.03
CA LEU A 92 -0.38 1.27 -15.99
C LEU A 92 -0.15 0.04 -15.10
N LEU A 93 -1.21 -0.63 -14.67
CA LEU A 93 -1.09 -1.83 -13.83
C LEU A 93 -0.42 -2.99 -14.57
N ALA A 94 -0.65 -3.14 -15.88
CA ALA A 94 0.05 -4.13 -16.71
C ALA A 94 1.55 -3.83 -16.82
N GLU A 95 1.95 -2.57 -16.95
CA GLU A 95 3.35 -2.15 -16.92
C GLU A 95 4.00 -2.44 -15.57
N GLN A 96 3.35 -2.02 -14.47
CA GLN A 96 3.82 -2.28 -13.10
C GLN A 96 4.00 -3.77 -12.83
N LYS A 97 3.06 -4.60 -13.28
CA LYS A 97 3.16 -6.06 -13.21
C LYS A 97 4.43 -6.58 -13.88
N SER A 98 4.72 -6.12 -15.11
CA SER A 98 5.94 -6.50 -15.83
C SER A 98 7.21 -6.10 -15.08
N LEU A 99 7.22 -4.88 -14.49
CA LEU A 99 8.35 -4.39 -13.69
C LEU A 99 8.52 -5.19 -12.40
N ARG A 100 7.41 -5.58 -11.73
CA ARG A 100 7.44 -6.45 -10.55
C ARG A 100 8.03 -7.81 -10.86
N GLU A 101 7.58 -8.45 -11.94
CA GLU A 101 8.08 -9.78 -12.35
C GLU A 101 9.59 -9.74 -12.63
N LYS A 102 10.05 -8.77 -13.43
CA LYS A 102 11.49 -8.60 -13.71
C LYS A 102 12.29 -8.44 -12.42
N ARG A 103 11.82 -7.57 -11.51
CA ARG A 103 12.46 -7.32 -10.23
C ARG A 103 12.48 -8.56 -9.34
N ALA A 104 11.36 -9.32 -9.30
CA ALA A 104 11.25 -10.53 -8.52
C ALA A 104 12.29 -11.56 -8.99
N VAL A 105 12.35 -11.85 -10.29
CA VAL A 105 13.35 -12.78 -10.85
C VAL A 105 14.78 -12.37 -10.48
N GLU A 106 15.10 -11.08 -10.56
CA GLU A 106 16.45 -10.58 -10.22
C GLU A 106 16.76 -10.74 -8.71
N ILE A 107 15.79 -10.50 -7.83
CA ILE A 107 15.94 -10.77 -6.39
C ILE A 107 16.20 -12.25 -6.16
N GLY A 108 15.45 -13.14 -6.83
CA GLY A 108 15.65 -14.59 -6.77
C GLY A 108 17.09 -14.98 -7.12
N HIS A 109 17.61 -14.52 -8.27
CA HIS A 109 18.99 -14.77 -8.69
C HIS A 109 20.03 -14.26 -7.69
N LYS A 110 19.80 -13.08 -7.07
CA LYS A 110 20.73 -12.57 -6.03
C LYS A 110 20.70 -13.41 -4.77
N LEU A 111 19.52 -13.88 -4.36
CA LEU A 111 19.37 -14.78 -3.20
C LEU A 111 20.02 -16.14 -3.46
N GLU A 112 19.90 -16.69 -4.66
CA GLU A 112 20.58 -17.94 -5.06
C GLU A 112 22.09 -17.80 -4.97
N LYS A 113 22.66 -16.70 -5.47
CA LYS A 113 24.08 -16.36 -5.29
C LYS A 113 24.48 -16.19 -3.82
N ALA A 114 23.54 -15.80 -2.96
CA ALA A 114 23.74 -15.70 -1.51
C ALA A 114 23.49 -17.04 -0.76
N GLY A 115 23.35 -18.16 -1.46
CA GLY A 115 23.18 -19.50 -0.90
C GLY A 115 21.73 -19.82 -0.45
N VAL A 116 20.75 -19.26 -1.12
CA VAL A 116 19.32 -19.58 -0.96
C VAL A 116 18.84 -20.27 -2.24
N PRO A 117 18.83 -21.61 -2.31
CA PRO A 117 18.44 -22.32 -3.52
C PRO A 117 16.95 -22.17 -3.82
N ASN A 118 16.59 -22.15 -5.11
CA ASN A 118 15.21 -22.04 -5.58
C ASN A 118 14.46 -20.84 -5.00
N ALA A 119 15.14 -19.71 -4.83
CA ALA A 119 14.59 -18.55 -4.10
C ALA A 119 13.35 -17.96 -4.78
N TYR A 120 13.39 -17.83 -6.12
CA TYR A 120 12.25 -17.34 -6.88
C TYR A 120 11.05 -18.30 -6.81
N GLU A 121 11.27 -19.58 -7.08
CA GLU A 121 10.21 -20.60 -7.06
C GLU A 121 9.59 -20.74 -5.65
N GLY A 122 10.43 -20.69 -4.62
CA GLY A 122 9.96 -20.73 -3.23
C GLY A 122 9.11 -19.52 -2.85
N ALA A 123 9.51 -18.31 -3.25
CA ALA A 123 8.70 -17.11 -3.03
C ALA A 123 7.42 -17.15 -3.86
N LYS A 124 7.48 -17.63 -5.11
CA LYS A 124 6.33 -17.75 -6.01
C LYS A 124 5.27 -18.73 -5.49
N ALA A 125 5.69 -19.82 -4.88
CA ALA A 125 4.78 -20.80 -4.25
C ALA A 125 3.99 -20.22 -3.07
N LEU A 126 4.45 -19.12 -2.49
CA LEU A 126 3.78 -18.40 -1.39
C LEU A 126 2.90 -17.22 -1.88
N ALA A 127 2.96 -16.90 -3.17
CA ALA A 127 2.23 -15.78 -3.75
C ALA A 127 0.99 -16.29 -4.50
N ASN A 128 -0.17 -15.70 -4.26
CA ASN A 128 -1.37 -15.92 -5.06
C ASN A 128 -1.46 -14.95 -6.25
N GLY A 129 -0.64 -13.90 -6.23
CA GLY A 129 -0.51 -12.89 -7.27
C GLY A 129 0.96 -12.62 -7.61
N GLU A 130 1.34 -11.34 -7.64
CA GLU A 130 2.71 -10.94 -7.97
C GLU A 130 3.69 -11.22 -6.82
N VAL A 131 4.89 -11.70 -7.16
CA VAL A 131 5.93 -11.96 -6.17
C VAL A 131 6.50 -10.64 -5.66
N THR A 132 6.39 -10.41 -4.35
CA THR A 132 6.93 -9.23 -3.67
C THR A 132 8.12 -9.59 -2.77
N ARG A 133 8.79 -8.59 -2.21
CA ARG A 133 9.83 -8.82 -1.19
C ARG A 133 9.29 -9.49 0.08
N ALA A 134 8.00 -9.31 0.40
CA ALA A 134 7.38 -9.98 1.53
C ALA A 134 7.34 -11.50 1.33
N HIS A 135 7.05 -11.99 0.13
CA HIS A 135 7.08 -13.41 -0.19
C HIS A 135 8.50 -14.00 -0.05
N TYR A 136 9.54 -13.28 -0.49
CA TYR A 136 10.92 -13.70 -0.23
C TYR A 136 11.26 -13.72 1.26
N ALA A 137 10.79 -12.72 2.04
CA ALA A 137 11.00 -12.71 3.48
C ALA A 137 10.36 -13.92 4.13
N ARG A 138 9.09 -14.22 3.82
CA ARG A 138 8.37 -15.41 4.31
C ARG A 138 9.08 -16.72 3.90
N TYR A 139 9.55 -16.81 2.65
CA TYR A 139 10.31 -17.98 2.20
C TYR A 139 11.62 -18.16 2.98
N LEU A 140 12.38 -17.09 3.23
CA LEU A 140 13.61 -17.12 4.03
C LEU A 140 13.34 -17.56 5.48
N VAL A 141 12.19 -17.19 6.06
CA VAL A 141 11.74 -17.67 7.37
C VAL A 141 11.39 -19.15 7.30
N GLN A 142 10.60 -19.56 6.32
CA GLN A 142 10.16 -20.94 6.13
C GLN A 142 11.32 -21.93 6.03
N ILE A 143 12.39 -21.56 5.31
CA ILE A 143 13.60 -22.42 5.18
C ILE A 143 14.61 -22.23 6.32
N GLY A 144 14.29 -21.47 7.36
CA GLY A 144 15.14 -21.27 8.55
C GLY A 144 16.39 -20.42 8.33
N LYS A 145 16.47 -19.66 7.22
CA LYS A 145 17.61 -18.74 6.97
C LYS A 145 17.58 -17.50 7.86
N VAL A 146 16.40 -17.10 8.31
CA VAL A 146 16.15 -16.00 9.25
C VAL A 146 15.01 -16.38 10.19
N SER A 147 14.91 -15.72 11.36
CA SER A 147 13.88 -16.03 12.35
C SER A 147 12.57 -15.27 12.16
N ASN A 148 12.58 -14.19 11.39
CA ASN A 148 11.39 -13.38 11.07
C ASN A 148 11.64 -12.48 9.85
N ASP A 149 10.57 -11.91 9.31
CA ASP A 149 10.61 -11.06 8.11
C ASP A 149 11.52 -9.84 8.31
N GLY A 150 11.51 -9.20 9.49
CA GLY A 150 12.38 -8.07 9.78
C GLY A 150 13.88 -8.41 9.61
N GLN A 151 14.28 -9.63 9.99
CA GLN A 151 15.66 -10.10 9.75
C GLN A 151 15.93 -10.36 8.27
N ALA A 152 14.95 -10.82 7.49
CA ALA A 152 15.10 -10.99 6.04
C ALA A 152 15.41 -9.64 5.37
N PHE A 153 14.66 -8.59 5.71
CA PHE A 153 14.93 -7.24 5.22
C PHE A 153 16.29 -6.70 5.70
N LYS A 154 16.61 -6.86 6.98
CA LYS A 154 17.88 -6.38 7.57
C LYS A 154 19.10 -7.05 6.95
N ARG A 155 19.04 -8.34 6.58
CA ARG A 155 20.19 -9.11 6.10
C ARG A 155 20.31 -9.16 4.58
N TYR A 156 19.17 -9.23 3.84
CA TYR A 156 19.16 -9.55 2.41
C TYR A 156 18.42 -8.52 1.54
N LEU A 157 17.16 -8.15 1.90
CA LEU A 157 16.20 -7.54 0.99
C LEU A 157 16.07 -6.01 1.12
N GLY A 158 16.53 -5.44 2.22
CA GLY A 158 16.43 -4.00 2.49
C GLY A 158 17.39 -3.17 1.64
N GLY A 159 17.16 -1.88 1.56
CA GLY A 159 18.01 -0.94 0.80
C GLY A 159 19.48 -1.06 1.17
N GLY A 160 20.36 -1.14 0.16
CA GLY A 160 21.80 -1.30 0.34
C GLY A 160 22.28 -2.69 0.74
N LYS A 161 21.38 -3.70 0.82
CA LYS A 161 21.74 -5.09 1.11
C LYS A 161 22.09 -5.86 -0.18
N SER A 162 22.76 -7.01 -0.01
CA SER A 162 23.32 -7.80 -1.12
C SER A 162 22.26 -8.24 -2.15
N CYS A 163 21.05 -8.55 -1.70
CA CYS A 163 19.97 -9.01 -2.58
C CYS A 163 18.96 -7.89 -2.89
N PHE A 164 19.25 -6.65 -2.52
CA PHE A 164 18.43 -5.51 -2.92
C PHE A 164 18.48 -5.28 -4.42
N VAL A 165 17.31 -5.12 -5.03
CA VAL A 165 17.13 -4.71 -6.42
C VAL A 165 16.36 -3.39 -6.41
N LYS A 166 16.97 -2.35 -7.01
CA LYS A 166 16.30 -1.07 -7.20
C LYS A 166 15.11 -1.27 -8.15
N ALA A 167 13.97 -0.75 -7.78
CA ALA A 167 12.79 -0.80 -8.63
C ALA A 167 12.80 0.35 -9.65
N GLU A 168 12.31 0.07 -10.84
CA GLU A 168 12.12 1.05 -11.92
C GLU A 168 10.63 1.36 -12.10
N TRP A 169 9.97 1.71 -10.98
CA TRP A 169 8.55 2.05 -10.99
C TRP A 169 8.27 3.34 -11.77
N VAL A 170 7.02 3.52 -12.17
CA VAL A 170 6.55 4.81 -12.72
C VAL A 170 6.81 5.97 -11.77
N ASP A 171 6.81 7.18 -12.26
CA ASP A 171 6.92 8.38 -11.43
C ASP A 171 5.56 8.78 -10.81
N ILE A 172 5.60 9.64 -9.80
CA ILE A 172 4.39 10.10 -9.10
C ILE A 172 3.43 10.84 -10.04
N PRO A 173 3.87 11.78 -10.92
CA PRO A 173 2.96 12.44 -11.86
C PRO A 173 2.18 11.48 -12.74
N THR A 174 2.81 10.42 -13.25
CA THR A 174 2.14 9.39 -14.06
C THR A 174 1.07 8.65 -13.26
N ALA A 175 1.36 8.31 -11.99
CA ALA A 175 0.38 7.66 -11.11
C ALA A 175 -0.83 8.57 -10.84
N ILE A 176 -0.60 9.84 -10.48
CA ILE A 176 -1.65 10.84 -10.22
C ILE A 176 -2.53 11.01 -11.47
N ASP A 177 -1.92 11.27 -12.63
CA ASP A 177 -2.64 11.50 -13.88
C ASP A 177 -3.46 10.25 -14.29
N THR A 178 -2.97 9.05 -14.02
CA THR A 178 -3.72 7.81 -14.26
C THR A 178 -4.92 7.68 -13.34
N ILE A 179 -4.75 7.92 -12.03
CA ILE A 179 -5.83 7.87 -11.04
C ILE A 179 -6.91 8.89 -11.38
N HIS A 180 -6.55 10.15 -11.67
CA HIS A 180 -7.49 11.20 -12.02
C HIS A 180 -8.22 10.91 -13.32
N THR A 181 -7.52 10.42 -14.35
CA THR A 181 -8.15 10.05 -15.63
C THR A 181 -9.17 8.94 -15.44
N ALA A 182 -8.98 8.05 -14.45
CA ALA A 182 -9.93 7.02 -14.08
C ALA A 182 -11.01 7.51 -13.10
N GLY A 183 -11.10 8.81 -12.79
CA GLY A 183 -12.13 9.42 -11.94
C GLY A 183 -11.85 9.32 -10.44
N GLY A 184 -10.67 8.89 -10.03
CA GLY A 184 -10.30 8.70 -8.63
C GLY A 184 -9.52 9.85 -8.01
N VAL A 185 -9.14 9.69 -6.76
CA VAL A 185 -8.31 10.63 -5.99
C VAL A 185 -6.98 9.99 -5.59
N ALA A 186 -5.89 10.77 -5.64
CA ALA A 186 -4.54 10.33 -5.37
C ALA A 186 -4.08 10.76 -3.96
N VAL A 187 -3.50 9.83 -3.20
CA VAL A 187 -3.13 10.00 -1.79
C VAL A 187 -1.68 9.54 -1.56
N ILE A 188 -0.85 10.33 -0.88
CA ILE A 188 0.46 9.86 -0.40
C ILE A 188 0.23 8.81 0.70
N ALA A 189 0.69 7.58 0.50
CA ALA A 189 0.59 6.52 1.48
C ALA A 189 1.61 6.69 2.62
N HIS A 190 1.23 6.37 3.84
CA HIS A 190 2.06 6.22 5.05
C HIS A 190 3.35 7.06 5.12
N PRO A 191 3.30 8.41 5.01
CA PRO A 191 4.47 9.26 4.82
C PRO A 191 5.51 9.18 5.94
N ILE A 192 5.14 8.80 7.15
CA ILE A 192 6.05 8.60 8.29
C ILE A 192 6.94 7.37 8.12
N ARG A 193 6.50 6.36 7.33
CA ARG A 193 7.24 5.10 7.19
C ARG A 193 8.43 5.16 6.23
N TYR A 194 8.58 6.22 5.45
CA TYR A 194 9.68 6.36 4.49
C TYR A 194 11.05 6.67 5.12
N ASN A 195 11.15 6.74 6.44
CA ASN A 195 12.39 7.06 7.16
C ASN A 195 13.07 8.34 6.61
N MET A 196 12.25 9.35 6.32
CA MET A 196 12.68 10.66 5.82
C MET A 196 12.68 11.70 6.94
N THR A 197 13.58 12.69 6.82
CA THR A 197 13.52 13.87 7.70
C THR A 197 12.29 14.73 7.35
N GLY A 198 11.82 15.56 8.30
CA GLY A 198 10.71 16.47 8.06
C GLY A 198 10.90 17.38 6.83
N LYS A 199 12.17 17.76 6.51
CA LYS A 199 12.49 18.52 5.30
C LYS A 199 12.16 17.72 4.02
N TRP A 200 12.47 16.43 3.99
CA TRP A 200 12.21 15.57 2.84
C TRP A 200 10.71 15.25 2.70
N ILE A 201 10.00 15.06 3.82
CA ILE A 201 8.53 14.88 3.81
C ILE A 201 7.86 16.12 3.23
N ARG A 202 8.23 17.33 3.67
CA ARG A 202 7.70 18.58 3.12
C ARG A 202 8.00 18.75 1.63
N ARG A 203 9.21 18.39 1.18
CA ARG A 203 9.56 18.43 -0.23
C ARG A 203 8.70 17.48 -1.06
N LEU A 204 8.49 16.25 -0.59
CA LEU A 204 7.59 15.29 -1.24
C LEU A 204 6.17 15.87 -1.34
N ILE A 205 5.64 16.46 -0.26
CA ILE A 205 4.30 17.04 -0.24
C ILE A 205 4.19 18.20 -1.23
N VAL A 206 5.19 19.07 -1.29
CA VAL A 206 5.21 20.21 -2.24
C VAL A 206 5.20 19.72 -3.68
N ASP A 207 6.09 18.78 -4.02
CA ASP A 207 6.16 18.20 -5.36
C ASP A 207 4.85 17.49 -5.72
N PHE A 208 4.30 16.68 -4.80
CA PHE A 208 3.04 15.96 -4.97
C PHE A 208 1.85 16.91 -5.21
N LYS A 209 1.74 17.98 -4.42
CA LYS A 209 0.71 19.00 -4.62
C LYS A 209 0.84 19.74 -5.95
N GLN A 210 2.07 20.04 -6.38
CA GLN A 210 2.33 20.66 -7.68
C GLN A 210 1.90 19.77 -8.85
N TRP A 211 1.97 18.46 -8.69
CA TRP A 211 1.49 17.49 -9.67
C TRP A 211 0.00 17.19 -9.60
N GLY A 212 -0.73 17.87 -8.71
CA GLY A 212 -2.18 17.77 -8.58
C GLY A 212 -2.66 16.74 -7.56
N GLY A 213 -1.79 16.21 -6.71
CA GLY A 213 -2.20 15.24 -5.69
C GLY A 213 -3.22 15.79 -4.70
N ASP A 214 -4.15 14.95 -4.26
CA ASP A 214 -5.37 15.34 -3.54
C ASP A 214 -5.24 15.23 -2.02
N GLY A 215 -4.54 14.20 -1.53
CA GLY A 215 -4.50 13.93 -0.11
C GLY A 215 -3.25 13.20 0.36
N MET A 216 -3.21 12.98 1.67
CA MET A 216 -2.16 12.18 2.30
C MET A 216 -2.72 11.39 3.48
N GLU A 217 -2.15 10.24 3.79
CA GLU A 217 -2.50 9.50 5.00
C GLU A 217 -2.01 10.24 6.24
N VAL A 218 -2.96 10.59 7.10
CA VAL A 218 -2.73 11.29 8.36
C VAL A 218 -2.79 10.31 9.53
N ALA A 219 -3.58 9.25 9.42
CA ALA A 219 -3.72 8.25 10.46
C ALA A 219 -3.42 6.83 9.96
N ASP A 220 -2.56 6.11 10.68
CA ASP A 220 -2.34 4.68 10.54
C ASP A 220 -2.39 3.97 11.89
N SER A 221 -2.53 2.62 11.88
CA SER A 221 -2.70 1.82 13.09
C SER A 221 -1.52 1.91 14.07
N GLY A 222 -0.30 2.10 13.56
CA GLY A 222 0.94 2.09 14.32
C GLY A 222 1.41 3.46 14.79
N GLN A 223 0.70 4.54 14.43
CA GLN A 223 1.14 5.90 14.72
C GLN A 223 0.95 6.31 16.19
N THR A 224 1.86 7.17 16.65
CA THR A 224 1.68 7.93 17.88
C THR A 224 0.74 9.13 17.64
N LYS A 225 0.15 9.64 18.72
CA LYS A 225 -0.68 10.85 18.67
C LYS A 225 0.08 12.06 18.08
N ASP A 226 1.36 12.22 18.45
CA ASP A 226 2.19 13.34 17.99
C ASP A 226 2.48 13.27 16.48
N GLN A 227 2.73 12.05 15.96
CA GLN A 227 2.90 11.83 14.53
C GLN A 227 1.64 12.16 13.75
N ARG A 228 0.47 11.76 14.25
CA ARG A 228 -0.82 12.08 13.62
C ARG A 228 -1.07 13.58 13.60
N GLN A 229 -0.85 14.26 14.72
CA GLN A 229 -0.98 15.72 14.80
C GLN A 229 0.01 16.45 13.89
N TYR A 230 1.23 15.91 13.75
CA TYR A 230 2.22 16.46 12.82
C TYR A 230 1.74 16.36 11.37
N LEU A 231 1.22 15.18 10.95
CA LEU A 231 0.71 14.99 9.59
C LEU A 231 -0.57 15.79 9.34
N ALA A 232 -1.46 15.92 10.32
CA ALA A 232 -2.66 16.75 10.22
C ALA A 232 -2.30 18.24 9.96
N ARG A 233 -1.30 18.76 10.67
CA ARG A 233 -0.80 20.11 10.40
C ARG A 233 -0.22 20.27 9.00
N LEU A 234 0.52 19.27 8.51
CA LEU A 234 1.04 19.28 7.14
C LEU A 234 -0.09 19.21 6.10
N ALA A 235 -1.09 18.36 6.30
CA ALA A 235 -2.24 18.28 5.41
C ALA A 235 -2.93 19.66 5.27
N ASN A 236 -3.20 20.33 6.39
CA ASN A 236 -3.79 21.67 6.38
C ASN A 236 -2.86 22.73 5.79
N GLU A 237 -1.54 22.71 6.11
CA GLU A 237 -0.55 23.67 5.60
C GLU A 237 -0.45 23.65 4.07
N TYR A 238 -0.61 22.46 3.47
CA TYR A 238 -0.48 22.27 2.01
C TYR A 238 -1.82 22.06 1.31
N ASP A 239 -2.94 22.28 1.99
CA ASP A 239 -4.30 22.09 1.43
C ASP A 239 -4.47 20.70 0.79
N LEU A 240 -4.10 19.67 1.52
CA LEU A 240 -4.32 18.28 1.18
C LEU A 240 -5.43 17.68 2.06
N ALA A 241 -6.30 16.86 1.45
CA ALA A 241 -7.26 16.11 2.22
C ALA A 241 -6.56 15.00 3.05
N ALA A 242 -7.13 14.67 4.20
CA ALA A 242 -6.60 13.66 5.09
C ALA A 242 -7.24 12.29 4.82
N SER A 243 -6.42 11.30 4.55
CA SER A 243 -6.80 9.89 4.51
C SER A 243 -6.37 9.16 5.76
N LEU A 244 -6.88 7.94 5.92
CA LEU A 244 -6.52 7.01 6.98
C LEU A 244 -6.54 5.58 6.44
N GLY A 245 -5.65 4.74 6.94
CA GLY A 245 -5.58 3.34 6.58
C GLY A 245 -4.73 2.54 7.54
N SER A 246 -5.08 1.28 7.76
CA SER A 246 -4.31 0.40 8.64
C SER A 246 -3.01 -0.06 8.00
N ASP A 247 -2.97 -0.11 6.67
CA ASP A 247 -1.94 -0.80 5.91
C ASP A 247 -1.77 -2.26 6.41
N PHE A 248 -2.93 -2.88 6.63
CA PHE A 248 -3.01 -4.24 7.15
C PHE A 248 -2.56 -5.25 6.09
N HIS A 249 -1.61 -6.10 6.46
CA HIS A 249 -1.12 -7.21 5.63
C HIS A 249 -1.36 -8.56 6.29
N PHE A 250 -1.32 -8.61 7.62
CA PHE A 250 -1.52 -9.84 8.40
C PHE A 250 -1.93 -9.52 9.83
N PRO A 251 -2.68 -10.42 10.49
CA PRO A 251 -3.05 -10.26 11.89
C PRO A 251 -1.81 -10.18 12.81
N CYS A 252 -1.68 -9.07 13.53
CA CYS A 252 -0.62 -8.91 14.52
C CYS A 252 -1.07 -8.02 15.68
N GLY A 253 -0.30 -7.99 16.78
CA GLY A 253 -0.70 -7.25 17.99
C GLY A 253 -0.76 -5.73 17.84
N TRP A 254 -0.06 -5.16 16.85
CA TRP A 254 0.09 -3.71 16.66
C TRP A 254 -0.74 -3.17 15.50
N ILE A 255 -0.89 -3.89 14.40
CA ILE A 255 -1.67 -3.50 13.22
C ILE A 255 -2.92 -4.36 13.14
N GLU A 256 -4.08 -3.71 13.05
CA GLU A 256 -5.38 -4.35 12.88
C GLU A 256 -6.28 -3.43 12.06
N LEU A 257 -7.19 -4.01 11.28
CA LEU A 257 -8.18 -3.27 10.51
C LEU A 257 -8.99 -2.33 11.41
N GLY A 258 -9.08 -1.06 11.02
CA GLY A 258 -9.83 -0.04 11.74
C GLY A 258 -9.27 0.34 13.13
N LYS A 259 -8.12 -0.23 13.54
CA LYS A 259 -7.53 0.04 14.85
C LYS A 259 -6.83 1.38 14.85
N ASN A 260 -7.17 2.24 15.82
CA ASN A 260 -6.56 3.55 16.01
C ASN A 260 -6.71 4.49 14.80
N LEU A 261 -7.65 4.21 13.91
CA LEU A 261 -7.93 5.01 12.71
C LEU A 261 -9.00 6.06 13.02
N PHE A 262 -8.56 7.28 13.28
CA PHE A 262 -9.40 8.46 13.41
C PHE A 262 -8.66 9.70 12.93
N LEU A 263 -9.37 10.61 12.29
CA LEU A 263 -8.83 11.89 11.86
C LEU A 263 -9.06 12.95 12.94
N PRO A 264 -8.11 13.86 13.17
CA PRO A 264 -8.37 15.09 13.92
C PRO A 264 -9.50 15.92 13.28
N GLU A 265 -10.28 16.64 14.10
CA GLU A 265 -11.46 17.39 13.64
C GLU A 265 -11.11 18.53 12.65
N GLU A 266 -9.89 19.05 12.74
CA GLU A 266 -9.41 20.18 11.96
C GLU A 266 -9.03 19.84 10.50
N VAL A 267 -9.00 18.57 10.09
CA VAL A 267 -8.62 18.19 8.72
C VAL A 267 -9.83 17.89 7.84
N LYS A 268 -9.69 18.13 6.55
CA LYS A 268 -10.69 17.75 5.54
C LYS A 268 -10.54 16.27 5.20
N PRO A 269 -11.55 15.41 5.45
CA PRO A 269 -11.46 14.00 5.13
C PRO A 269 -11.43 13.74 3.62
N ILE A 270 -10.62 12.74 3.18
CA ILE A 270 -10.47 12.40 1.75
C ILE A 270 -11.77 11.95 1.08
N TRP A 271 -12.66 11.28 1.80
CA TRP A 271 -13.96 10.82 1.28
C TRP A 271 -14.93 11.95 0.94
N THR A 272 -14.64 13.19 1.31
CA THR A 272 -15.40 14.36 0.84
C THR A 272 -15.09 14.73 -0.61
N LEU A 273 -14.10 14.08 -1.22
CA LEU A 273 -13.72 14.22 -2.63
C LEU A 273 -14.24 13.07 -3.50
N PHE A 274 -14.88 12.06 -2.92
CA PHE A 274 -15.47 10.95 -3.69
C PHE A 274 -16.77 11.45 -4.35
N GLU A 275 -16.77 11.50 -5.68
CA GLU A 275 -17.94 11.85 -6.48
C GLU A 275 -18.77 10.62 -6.87
#